data_a7a01ab3970a7cb825c67c1d4b817841
#
_entry.id   a7a01ab3970a7cb825c67c1d4b817841
#
_cell.length_a   1.000
_cell.length_b   1.000
_cell.length_c   1.000
_cell.angle_alpha   90.00
_cell.angle_beta   90.00
_cell.angle_gamma   90.00
#
_symmetry.space_group_name_H-M   'P 1'
#
loop_
_entity.id
_entity.type
_entity.pdbx_description
1 polymer ?
#
loop_
_entity_poly.entity_id
_entity_poly.type
_entity_poly.pdbx_seq_one_letter_code
_entity_poly.pdbx_strand_id
1 'polypeptide(L)'
;MIVSLIFHEFAHILVGLQHGLVPSKLGISLYMNVIPMYYIITPGTYLASTYERIKFYIAGVCANFIIFAFFSMFASVFQCDFFYLIAFSNFQLILINLIPFALTDGYFLMSIILKRINLRLDFINIITFQNKNTGKLDIATKIYCVISITYIWILVFNISYWVMKNLVVKLSLGINIITLSLICSILIMAITFFLMIVRTQKIRK
;
A
#
# COMPACT_ATOMS: atom_id res chain seq x y z
N MET A 1 -0.70 16.61 4.60
CA MET A 1 -0.37 15.17 4.64
C MET A 1 -0.26 14.60 6.07
N ILE A 2 0.60 15.14 6.97
CA ILE A 2 0.73 14.62 8.37
C ILE A 2 -0.60 14.66 9.12
N VAL A 3 -1.32 15.78 9.07
CA VAL A 3 -2.63 15.92 9.72
C VAL A 3 -3.64 14.89 9.20
N SER A 4 -3.65 14.63 7.89
CA SER A 4 -4.54 13.62 7.29
C SER A 4 -4.21 12.20 7.76
N LEU A 5 -2.92 11.90 7.96
CA LEU A 5 -2.50 10.62 8.53
C LEU A 5 -2.96 10.47 9.99
N ILE A 6 -2.86 11.53 10.78
CA ILE A 6 -3.37 11.53 12.17
C ILE A 6 -4.87 11.25 12.21
N PHE A 7 -5.65 11.89 11.35
CA PHE A 7 -7.10 11.64 11.25
C PHE A 7 -7.41 10.21 10.79
N HIS A 8 -6.62 9.67 9.87
CA HIS A 8 -6.72 8.30 9.42
C HIS A 8 -6.54 7.31 10.58
N GLU A 9 -5.45 7.44 11.34
CA GLU A 9 -5.17 6.59 12.49
C GLU A 9 -6.21 6.79 13.61
N PHE A 10 -6.66 8.03 13.81
CA PHE A 10 -7.70 8.32 14.78
C PHE A 10 -9.04 7.65 14.44
N ALA A 11 -9.38 7.55 13.17
CA ALA A 11 -10.58 6.82 12.73
C ALA A 11 -10.49 5.32 13.08
N HIS A 12 -9.31 4.69 12.93
CA HIS A 12 -9.10 3.31 13.38
C HIS A 12 -9.31 3.17 14.89
N ILE A 13 -8.78 4.13 15.69
CA ILE A 13 -8.98 4.13 17.15
C ILE A 13 -10.46 4.21 17.48
N LEU A 14 -11.18 5.17 16.91
CA LEU A 14 -12.61 5.39 17.21
C LEU A 14 -13.45 4.13 16.91
N VAL A 15 -13.28 3.57 15.72
CA VAL A 15 -14.01 2.35 15.33
C VAL A 15 -13.56 1.15 16.16
N GLY A 16 -12.25 1.06 16.46
CA GLY A 16 -11.73 0.01 17.34
C GLY A 16 -12.37 0.04 18.72
N LEU A 17 -12.40 1.21 19.36
CA LEU A 17 -12.99 1.38 20.69
C LEU A 17 -14.50 1.04 20.73
N GLN A 18 -15.24 1.36 19.67
CA GLN A 18 -16.67 0.97 19.57
C GLN A 18 -16.88 -0.55 19.62
N HIS A 19 -15.87 -1.31 19.21
CA HIS A 19 -15.89 -2.77 19.20
C HIS A 19 -15.03 -3.40 20.30
N GLY A 20 -14.61 -2.62 21.32
CA GLY A 20 -13.78 -3.10 22.43
C GLY A 20 -12.32 -3.39 22.05
N LEU A 21 -11.88 -2.93 20.87
CA LEU A 21 -10.52 -3.10 20.39
C LEU A 21 -9.65 -1.95 20.92
N VAL A 22 -9.01 -2.17 22.05
CA VAL A 22 -8.17 -1.13 22.69
C VAL A 22 -6.79 -1.08 22.02
N PRO A 23 -6.36 0.09 21.52
CA PRO A 23 -5.02 0.25 21.00
C PRO A 23 -3.99 0.12 22.12
N SER A 24 -2.95 -0.67 21.90
CA SER A 24 -1.89 -0.89 22.90
C SER A 24 -0.67 0.00 22.70
N LYS A 25 -0.37 0.34 21.45
CA LYS A 25 0.80 1.16 21.10
C LYS A 25 0.49 2.02 19.87
N LEU A 26 0.95 3.27 19.94
CA LEU A 26 1.05 4.19 18.81
C LEU A 26 2.53 4.38 18.51
N GLY A 27 2.92 4.40 17.26
CA GLY A 27 4.31 4.58 16.90
C GLY A 27 4.51 5.11 15.49
N ILE A 28 5.75 5.49 15.24
CA ILE A 28 6.23 5.85 13.91
C ILE A 28 7.27 4.81 13.53
N SER A 29 7.12 4.24 12.36
CA SER A 29 8.07 3.29 11.78
C SER A 29 8.54 3.80 10.43
N LEU A 30 9.75 3.44 10.04
CA LEU A 30 10.25 3.71 8.69
C LEU A 30 9.97 2.49 7.80
N TYR A 31 9.01 2.63 6.89
CA TYR A 31 8.77 1.62 5.88
C TYR A 31 9.92 1.63 4.88
N MET A 32 10.52 0.47 4.65
CA MET A 32 11.75 0.30 3.86
C MET A 32 12.92 1.22 4.28
N ASN A 33 12.97 1.64 5.56
CA ASN A 33 13.95 2.58 6.11
C ASN A 33 13.97 3.98 5.48
N VAL A 34 12.95 4.35 4.74
CA VAL A 34 12.87 5.63 4.00
C VAL A 34 11.58 6.39 4.28
N ILE A 35 10.44 5.70 4.29
CA ILE A 35 9.12 6.35 4.37
C ILE A 35 8.60 6.28 5.80
N PRO A 36 8.41 7.43 6.48
CA PRO A 36 7.80 7.43 7.81
C PRO A 36 6.33 7.03 7.70
N MET A 37 5.96 5.97 8.41
CA MET A 37 4.59 5.50 8.53
C MET A 37 4.16 5.54 9.99
N TYR A 38 3.00 6.09 10.25
CA TYR A 38 2.33 5.95 11.54
C TYR A 38 1.68 4.56 11.60
N TYR A 39 1.66 3.97 12.76
CA TYR A 39 0.99 2.70 12.97
C TYR A 39 0.36 2.61 14.34
N ILE A 40 -0.72 1.86 14.41
CA ILE A 40 -1.42 1.52 15.65
C ILE A 40 -1.38 0.01 15.81
N ILE A 41 -0.92 -0.45 16.96
CA ILE A 41 -1.01 -1.87 17.32
C ILE A 41 -2.24 -2.06 18.16
N THR A 42 -3.18 -2.83 17.63
CA THR A 42 -4.42 -3.20 18.30
C THR A 42 -4.50 -4.74 18.36
N PRO A 43 -3.95 -5.37 19.41
CA PRO A 43 -3.84 -6.84 19.48
C PRO A 43 -5.17 -7.55 19.38
N GLY A 44 -6.25 -6.93 19.86
CA GLY A 44 -7.61 -7.47 19.80
C GLY A 44 -8.16 -7.70 18.40
N THR A 45 -7.59 -7.08 17.35
CA THR A 45 -8.08 -7.23 15.97
C THR A 45 -8.04 -8.67 15.47
N TYR A 46 -7.10 -9.48 15.94
CA TYR A 46 -7.01 -10.89 15.55
C TYR A 46 -8.13 -11.76 16.14
N LEU A 47 -8.67 -11.35 17.29
CA LEU A 47 -9.76 -12.04 18.00
C LEU A 47 -11.15 -11.51 17.60
N ALA A 48 -11.19 -10.35 16.94
CA ALA A 48 -12.41 -9.71 16.49
C ALA A 48 -13.11 -10.49 15.37
N SER A 49 -14.43 -10.36 15.30
CA SER A 49 -15.21 -10.92 14.21
C SER A 49 -14.78 -10.37 12.85
N THR A 50 -15.06 -11.10 11.77
CA THR A 50 -14.75 -10.66 10.40
C THR A 50 -15.34 -9.28 10.09
N TYR A 51 -16.57 -9.03 10.57
CA TYR A 51 -17.26 -7.76 10.34
C TYR A 51 -16.58 -6.58 11.07
N GLU A 52 -16.20 -6.76 12.32
CA GLU A 52 -15.48 -5.74 13.10
C GLU A 52 -14.12 -5.42 12.50
N ARG A 53 -13.40 -6.45 12.05
CA ARG A 53 -12.10 -6.29 11.35
C ARG A 53 -12.23 -5.49 10.05
N ILE A 54 -13.26 -5.78 9.24
CA ILE A 54 -13.53 -5.03 8.01
C ILE A 54 -13.82 -3.57 8.34
N LYS A 55 -14.68 -3.29 9.31
CA LYS A 55 -14.98 -1.91 9.75
C LYS A 55 -13.72 -1.19 10.23
N PHE A 56 -12.90 -1.87 11.03
CA PHE A 56 -11.66 -1.31 11.53
C PHE A 56 -10.73 -0.88 10.39
N TYR A 57 -10.43 -1.77 9.44
CA TYR A 57 -9.51 -1.43 8.34
C TYR A 57 -10.09 -0.46 7.30
N ILE A 58 -11.41 -0.39 7.14
CA ILE A 58 -12.03 0.60 6.24
C ILE A 58 -12.08 1.99 6.88
N ALA A 59 -12.06 2.10 8.20
CA ALA A 59 -12.26 3.37 8.91
C ALA A 59 -11.27 4.46 8.48
N GLY A 60 -9.98 4.13 8.38
CA GLY A 60 -8.96 5.09 7.95
C GLY A 60 -9.16 5.57 6.52
N VAL A 61 -9.48 4.65 5.61
CA VAL A 61 -9.78 4.98 4.21
C VAL A 61 -11.02 5.87 4.11
N CYS A 62 -12.07 5.58 4.89
CA CYS A 62 -13.27 6.42 4.95
C CYS A 62 -12.97 7.83 5.48
N ALA A 63 -12.13 7.96 6.50
CA ALA A 63 -11.72 9.27 7.00
C ALA A 63 -11.01 10.09 5.92
N ASN A 64 -10.06 9.50 5.20
CA ASN A 64 -9.39 10.17 4.10
C ASN A 64 -10.36 10.53 2.97
N PHE A 65 -11.36 9.68 2.70
CA PHE A 65 -12.37 9.96 1.68
C PHE A 65 -13.27 11.15 2.07
N ILE A 66 -13.67 11.24 3.33
CA ILE A 66 -14.44 12.38 3.85
C ILE A 66 -13.64 13.66 3.72
N ILE A 67 -12.35 13.66 4.13
CA ILE A 67 -11.47 14.81 4.02
C ILE A 67 -11.27 15.19 2.55
N PHE A 68 -11.04 14.23 1.67
CA PHE A 68 -10.92 14.44 0.23
C PHE A 68 -12.16 15.12 -0.34
N ALA A 69 -13.36 14.58 -0.07
CA ALA A 69 -14.63 15.11 -0.59
C ALA A 69 -14.88 16.54 -0.08
N PHE A 70 -14.68 16.76 1.22
CA PHE A 70 -14.87 18.07 1.85
C PHE A 70 -13.96 19.13 1.23
N PHE A 71 -12.64 18.87 1.17
CA PHE A 71 -11.69 19.84 0.61
C PHE A 71 -11.80 20.00 -0.91
N SER A 72 -12.24 18.98 -1.64
CA SER A 72 -12.56 19.10 -3.07
C SER A 72 -13.72 20.08 -3.31
N MET A 73 -14.75 20.03 -2.47
CA MET A 73 -15.86 20.96 -2.53
C MET A 73 -15.38 22.39 -2.24
N PHE A 74 -14.57 22.58 -1.20
CA PHE A 74 -14.02 23.91 -0.87
C PHE A 74 -13.09 24.43 -1.97
N ALA A 75 -12.27 23.57 -2.56
CA ALA A 75 -11.42 23.94 -3.69
C ALA A 75 -12.23 24.45 -4.89
N SER A 76 -13.35 23.81 -5.19
CA SER A 76 -14.23 24.23 -6.30
C SER A 76 -14.96 25.56 -6.04
N VAL A 77 -15.36 25.81 -4.78
CA VAL A 77 -16.08 27.04 -4.40
C VAL A 77 -15.13 28.24 -4.29
N PHE A 78 -14.00 28.05 -3.62
CA PHE A 78 -13.07 29.15 -3.30
C PHE A 78 -11.94 29.32 -4.33
N GLN A 79 -11.82 28.43 -5.32
CA GLN A 79 -10.76 28.44 -6.35
C GLN A 79 -9.36 28.59 -5.73
N CYS A 80 -9.12 27.90 -4.59
CA CYS A 80 -7.91 28.04 -3.80
C CYS A 80 -7.03 26.78 -3.90
N ASP A 81 -5.80 26.97 -4.39
CA ASP A 81 -4.81 25.88 -4.59
C ASP A 81 -4.50 25.13 -3.29
N PHE A 82 -4.57 25.79 -2.15
CA PHE A 82 -4.33 25.17 -0.84
C PHE A 82 -5.34 24.05 -0.56
N PHE A 83 -6.63 24.27 -0.81
CA PHE A 83 -7.66 23.25 -0.65
C PHE A 83 -7.50 22.11 -1.65
N TYR A 84 -7.09 22.44 -2.89
CA TYR A 84 -6.79 21.45 -3.92
C TYR A 84 -5.64 20.51 -3.50
N LEU A 85 -4.58 21.06 -2.91
CA LEU A 85 -3.45 20.29 -2.40
C LEU A 85 -3.84 19.34 -1.27
N ILE A 86 -4.72 19.78 -0.35
CA ILE A 86 -5.21 18.93 0.74
C ILE A 86 -6.06 17.79 0.17
N ALA A 87 -7.00 18.10 -0.73
CA ALA A 87 -7.84 17.11 -1.38
C ALA A 87 -6.98 16.07 -2.13
N PHE A 88 -6.05 16.52 -2.96
CA PHE A 88 -5.16 15.66 -3.73
C PHE A 88 -4.29 14.76 -2.83
N SER A 89 -3.75 15.31 -1.74
CA SER A 89 -2.97 14.54 -0.77
C SER A 89 -3.80 13.42 -0.12
N ASN A 90 -5.07 13.67 0.22
CA ASN A 90 -5.95 12.66 0.78
C ASN A 90 -6.36 11.61 -0.25
N PHE A 91 -6.60 12.01 -1.49
CA PHE A 91 -6.82 11.07 -2.59
C PHE A 91 -5.63 10.11 -2.78
N GLN A 92 -4.40 10.63 -2.74
CA GLN A 92 -3.20 9.78 -2.80
C GLN A 92 -3.11 8.83 -1.59
N LEU A 93 -3.45 9.30 -0.37
CA LEU A 93 -3.47 8.44 0.82
C LEU A 93 -4.49 7.31 0.68
N ILE A 94 -5.68 7.57 0.11
CA ILE A 94 -6.67 6.52 -0.18
C ILE A 94 -6.06 5.47 -1.11
N LEU A 95 -5.45 5.89 -2.22
CA LEU A 95 -4.84 4.98 -3.18
C LEU A 95 -3.73 4.13 -2.53
N ILE A 96 -2.85 4.76 -1.74
CA ILE A 96 -1.75 4.07 -1.04
C ILE A 96 -2.30 3.06 -0.02
N ASN A 97 -3.30 3.45 0.78
CA ASN A 97 -3.87 2.57 1.80
C ASN A 97 -4.72 1.43 1.23
N LEU A 98 -5.24 1.57 0.01
CA LEU A 98 -5.93 0.48 -0.69
C LEU A 98 -5.00 -0.47 -1.44
N ILE A 99 -3.68 -0.23 -1.43
CA ILE A 99 -2.71 -1.12 -2.04
C ILE A 99 -2.75 -2.49 -1.34
N PRO A 100 -3.12 -3.57 -2.05
CA PRO A 100 -3.38 -4.84 -1.39
C PRO A 100 -2.13 -5.68 -1.07
N PHE A 101 -0.92 -5.24 -1.39
CA PHE A 101 0.33 -5.99 -1.19
C PHE A 101 1.33 -5.29 -0.27
N ALA A 102 1.14 -4.01 0.03
CA ALA A 102 1.84 -3.34 1.13
C ALA A 102 1.14 -3.68 2.45
N LEU A 103 1.83 -3.57 3.58
CA LEU A 103 1.22 -3.78 4.90
C LEU A 103 0.33 -2.58 5.27
N THR A 104 -0.64 -2.28 4.42
CA THR A 104 -1.63 -1.22 4.53
C THR A 104 -3.01 -1.81 4.80
N ASP A 105 -4.02 -0.98 5.00
CA ASP A 105 -5.39 -1.42 5.25
C ASP A 105 -5.94 -2.32 4.14
N GLY A 106 -5.62 -2.01 2.89
CA GLY A 106 -6.00 -2.81 1.72
C GLY A 106 -5.47 -4.25 1.78
N TYR A 107 -4.24 -4.44 2.27
CA TYR A 107 -3.67 -5.76 2.48
C TYR A 107 -4.47 -6.56 3.53
N PHE A 108 -4.77 -5.94 4.67
CA PHE A 108 -5.53 -6.60 5.72
C PHE A 108 -6.97 -6.89 5.30
N LEU A 109 -7.61 -5.98 4.56
CA LEU A 109 -8.92 -6.23 3.96
C LEU A 109 -8.90 -7.42 3.01
N MET A 110 -7.90 -7.49 2.11
CA MET A 110 -7.77 -8.62 1.19
C MET A 110 -7.47 -9.93 1.93
N SER A 111 -6.67 -9.89 3.01
CA SER A 111 -6.41 -11.07 3.84
C SER A 111 -7.69 -11.63 4.49
N ILE A 112 -8.60 -10.74 4.87
CA ILE A 112 -9.91 -11.14 5.43
C ILE A 112 -10.80 -11.73 4.33
N ILE A 113 -10.91 -11.05 3.18
CA ILE A 113 -11.75 -11.49 2.05
C ILE A 113 -11.31 -12.86 1.53
N LEU A 114 -10.00 -13.05 1.37
CA LEU A 114 -9.41 -14.31 0.89
C LEU A 114 -9.28 -15.36 2.01
N LYS A 115 -9.66 -15.03 3.25
CA LYS A 115 -9.53 -15.90 4.43
C LYS A 115 -8.13 -16.46 4.61
N ARG A 116 -7.11 -15.65 4.34
CA ARG A 116 -5.69 -16.00 4.43
C ARG A 116 -5.00 -15.13 5.47
N ILE A 117 -4.33 -15.76 6.43
CA ILE A 117 -3.65 -15.05 7.52
C ILE A 117 -2.39 -14.33 7.00
N ASN A 118 -1.74 -14.87 5.97
CA ASN A 118 -0.44 -14.39 5.52
C ASN A 118 -0.30 -14.37 3.99
N LEU A 119 -1.08 -13.53 3.33
CA LEU A 119 -1.05 -13.35 1.87
C LEU A 119 0.34 -13.02 1.33
N ARG A 120 1.17 -12.36 2.13
CA ARG A 120 2.54 -12.03 1.74
C ARG A 120 3.42 -13.28 1.60
N LEU A 121 3.29 -14.27 2.49
CA LEU A 121 4.00 -15.53 2.36
C LEU A 121 3.50 -16.35 1.16
N ASP A 122 2.21 -16.37 0.93
CA ASP A 122 1.63 -17.02 -0.24
C ASP A 122 2.17 -16.39 -1.54
N PHE A 123 2.22 -15.06 -1.59
CA PHE A 123 2.80 -14.30 -2.70
C PHE A 123 4.29 -14.65 -2.91
N ILE A 124 5.10 -14.64 -1.86
CA ILE A 124 6.52 -14.99 -1.93
C ILE A 124 6.71 -16.43 -2.42
N ASN A 125 5.93 -17.38 -1.91
CA ASN A 125 6.01 -18.79 -2.29
C ASN A 125 5.66 -19.01 -3.77
N ILE A 126 4.69 -18.26 -4.31
CA ILE A 126 4.35 -18.31 -5.74
C ILE A 126 5.52 -17.81 -6.59
N ILE A 127 6.09 -16.66 -6.25
CA ILE A 127 7.17 -16.03 -7.04
C ILE A 127 8.47 -16.84 -6.97
N THR A 128 8.78 -17.44 -5.81
CA THR A 128 10.01 -18.22 -5.64
C THR A 128 9.89 -19.64 -6.15
N PHE A 129 8.74 -20.02 -6.74
CA PHE A 129 8.45 -21.40 -7.17
C PHE A 129 8.70 -22.45 -6.09
N GLN A 130 8.70 -22.06 -4.82
CA GLN A 130 8.96 -22.93 -3.68
C GLN A 130 7.68 -23.67 -3.25
N ASN A 131 7.34 -24.68 -4.03
CA ASN A 131 6.03 -25.28 -4.13
C ASN A 131 5.84 -26.50 -3.23
N LYS A 132 6.14 -26.45 -1.95
CA LYS A 132 5.74 -27.55 -1.06
C LYS A 132 4.24 -27.57 -0.72
N ASN A 133 3.52 -26.45 -0.86
CA ASN A 133 2.10 -26.35 -0.48
C ASN A 133 1.21 -25.52 -1.44
N THR A 134 1.68 -25.07 -2.59
CA THR A 134 0.91 -24.21 -3.51
C THR A 134 -0.15 -24.96 -4.31
N GLY A 135 -0.16 -26.29 -4.29
CA GLY A 135 -1.22 -27.09 -4.91
C GLY A 135 -2.62 -26.84 -4.35
N LYS A 136 -2.71 -26.21 -3.17
CA LYS A 136 -3.98 -25.87 -2.48
C LYS A 136 -4.29 -24.37 -2.48
N LEU A 137 -3.58 -23.54 -3.25
CA LEU A 137 -3.90 -22.14 -3.37
C LEU A 137 -5.15 -21.95 -4.22
N ASP A 138 -6.14 -21.32 -3.61
CA ASP A 138 -7.37 -20.95 -4.29
C ASP A 138 -7.09 -20.01 -5.48
N ILE A 139 -7.91 -20.13 -6.53
CA ILE A 139 -7.81 -19.33 -7.75
C ILE A 139 -7.82 -17.83 -7.42
N ALA A 140 -8.65 -17.40 -6.47
CA ALA A 140 -8.72 -16.02 -6.02
C ALA A 140 -7.38 -15.50 -5.48
N THR A 141 -6.64 -16.32 -4.70
CA THR A 141 -5.30 -15.95 -4.20
C THR A 141 -4.28 -15.82 -5.33
N LYS A 142 -4.35 -16.69 -6.36
CA LYS A 142 -3.48 -16.60 -7.54
C LYS A 142 -3.75 -15.33 -8.33
N ILE A 143 -5.02 -15.02 -8.59
CA ILE A 143 -5.44 -13.78 -9.27
C ILE A 143 -4.95 -12.55 -8.49
N TYR A 144 -5.14 -12.53 -7.17
CA TYR A 144 -4.63 -11.47 -6.31
C TYR A 144 -3.12 -11.27 -6.47
N CYS A 145 -2.34 -12.34 -6.51
CA CYS A 145 -0.89 -12.25 -6.68
C CYS A 145 -0.51 -11.66 -8.05
N VAL A 146 -1.19 -12.07 -9.12
CA VAL A 146 -0.96 -11.54 -10.48
C VAL A 146 -1.29 -10.04 -10.52
N ILE A 147 -2.46 -9.64 -10.01
CA ILE A 147 -2.86 -8.23 -9.95
C ILE A 147 -1.84 -7.41 -9.14
N SER A 148 -1.37 -7.95 -8.00
CA SER A 148 -0.38 -7.28 -7.16
C SER A 148 0.94 -7.04 -7.90
N ILE A 149 1.46 -8.04 -8.63
CA ILE A 149 2.68 -7.90 -9.44
C ILE A 149 2.49 -6.85 -10.52
N THR A 150 1.39 -6.93 -11.26
CA THR A 150 1.09 -5.97 -12.34
C THR A 150 1.00 -4.54 -11.82
N TYR A 151 0.35 -4.35 -10.69
CA TYR A 151 0.22 -3.03 -10.06
C TYR A 151 1.58 -2.47 -9.60
N ILE A 152 2.41 -3.29 -8.93
CA ILE A 152 3.77 -2.89 -8.53
C ILE A 152 4.57 -2.48 -9.77
N TRP A 153 4.49 -3.27 -10.85
CA TRP A 153 5.21 -2.95 -12.08
C TRP A 153 4.75 -1.63 -12.69
N ILE A 154 3.44 -1.38 -12.75
CA ILE A 154 2.88 -0.10 -13.23
C ILE A 154 3.39 1.07 -12.38
N LEU A 155 3.42 0.94 -11.05
CA LEU A 155 3.94 1.98 -10.16
C LEU A 155 5.43 2.26 -10.41
N VAL A 156 6.25 1.21 -10.45
CA VAL A 156 7.69 1.32 -10.70
C VAL A 156 7.95 1.94 -12.08
N PHE A 157 7.18 1.55 -13.09
CA PHE A 157 7.27 2.13 -14.43
C PHE A 157 6.93 3.61 -14.43
N ASN A 158 5.83 4.03 -13.79
CA ASN A 158 5.46 5.44 -13.73
C ASN A 158 6.51 6.30 -13.01
N ILE A 159 7.06 5.80 -11.89
CA ILE A 159 8.14 6.50 -11.17
C ILE A 159 9.39 6.60 -12.06
N SER A 160 9.79 5.50 -12.71
CA SER A 160 10.93 5.47 -13.63
C SER A 160 10.74 6.43 -14.81
N TYR A 161 9.53 6.45 -15.39
CA TYR A 161 9.19 7.36 -16.47
C TYR A 161 9.30 8.83 -16.06
N TRP A 162 8.75 9.17 -14.88
CA TRP A 162 8.82 10.54 -14.36
C TRP A 162 10.28 10.98 -14.10
N VAL A 163 11.08 10.12 -13.48
CA VAL A 163 12.51 10.39 -13.23
C VAL A 163 13.28 10.53 -14.53
N MET A 164 13.11 9.60 -15.48
CA MET A 164 13.81 9.64 -16.76
C MET A 164 13.40 10.84 -17.62
N LYS A 165 12.13 11.20 -17.63
CA LYS A 165 11.67 12.41 -18.30
C LYS A 165 12.40 13.65 -17.80
N ASN A 166 12.52 13.82 -16.50
CA ASN A 166 13.21 14.97 -15.91
C ASN A 166 14.72 14.95 -16.17
N LEU A 167 15.36 13.76 -16.16
CA LEU A 167 16.79 13.62 -16.44
C LEU A 167 17.11 13.86 -17.91
N VAL A 168 16.36 13.24 -18.83
CA VAL A 168 16.59 13.35 -20.28
C VAL A 168 16.39 14.79 -20.74
N VAL A 169 15.36 15.48 -20.24
CA VAL A 169 15.11 16.90 -20.55
C VAL A 169 16.26 17.76 -20.03
N LYS A 170 16.74 17.54 -18.80
CA LYS A 170 17.86 18.33 -18.23
C LYS A 170 19.20 18.10 -18.94
N LEU A 171 19.45 16.87 -19.44
CA LEU A 171 20.72 16.48 -20.05
C LEU A 171 20.71 16.60 -21.59
N SER A 172 19.59 17.05 -22.19
CA SER A 172 19.42 17.18 -23.67
C SER A 172 19.77 15.88 -24.42
N LEU A 173 19.55 14.72 -23.82
CA LEU A 173 19.87 13.43 -24.43
C LEU A 173 18.81 13.07 -25.46
N GLY A 174 19.24 12.76 -26.70
CA GLY A 174 18.35 12.30 -27.79
C GLY A 174 17.83 10.87 -27.64
N ILE A 175 17.63 10.39 -26.39
CA ILE A 175 17.24 9.00 -26.08
C ILE A 175 15.72 8.93 -25.92
N ASN A 176 15.12 7.83 -26.41
CA ASN A 176 13.71 7.59 -26.20
C ASN A 176 13.40 7.31 -24.70
N ILE A 177 12.65 8.23 -24.10
CA ILE A 177 12.32 8.21 -22.67
C ILE A 177 11.55 6.93 -22.28
N ILE A 178 10.66 6.45 -23.15
CA ILE A 178 9.83 5.28 -22.88
C ILE A 178 10.70 4.01 -22.81
N THR A 179 11.59 3.81 -23.76
CA THR A 179 12.49 2.63 -23.77
C THR A 179 13.41 2.62 -22.57
N LEU A 180 13.99 3.78 -22.22
CA LEU A 180 14.86 3.89 -21.06
C LEU A 180 14.09 3.63 -19.75
N SER A 181 12.88 4.14 -19.61
CA SER A 181 12.05 3.90 -18.41
C SER A 181 11.57 2.44 -18.29
N LEU A 182 11.31 1.77 -19.41
CA LEU A 182 11.00 0.33 -19.42
C LEU A 182 12.22 -0.49 -18.94
N ILE A 183 13.39 -0.23 -19.47
CA ILE A 183 14.62 -0.93 -19.04
C ILE A 183 14.86 -0.71 -17.55
N CYS A 184 14.80 0.53 -17.07
CA CYS A 184 14.97 0.83 -15.65
C CYS A 184 13.93 0.15 -14.77
N SER A 185 12.66 0.12 -15.16
CA SER A 185 11.60 -0.54 -14.40
C SER A 185 11.82 -2.06 -14.31
N ILE A 186 12.24 -2.70 -15.40
CA ILE A 186 12.56 -4.13 -15.43
C ILE A 186 13.76 -4.43 -14.52
N LEU A 187 14.81 -3.63 -14.56
CA LEU A 187 15.99 -3.80 -13.69
C LEU A 187 15.64 -3.63 -12.21
N ILE A 188 14.86 -2.61 -11.85
CA ILE A 188 14.42 -2.39 -10.48
C ILE A 188 13.59 -3.58 -9.99
N MET A 189 12.66 -4.08 -10.81
CA MET A 189 11.87 -5.26 -10.46
C MET A 189 12.75 -6.51 -10.29
N ALA A 190 13.69 -6.77 -11.19
CA ALA A 190 14.61 -7.89 -11.08
C ALA A 190 15.44 -7.84 -9.80
N ILE A 191 15.98 -6.66 -9.44
CA ILE A 191 16.75 -6.46 -8.21
C ILE A 191 15.86 -6.68 -6.97
N THR A 192 14.65 -6.13 -6.95
CA THR A 192 13.74 -6.29 -5.81
C THR A 192 13.32 -7.74 -5.62
N PHE A 193 13.06 -8.49 -6.70
CA PHE A 193 12.78 -9.92 -6.64
C PHE A 193 13.98 -10.71 -6.14
N PHE A 194 15.17 -10.44 -6.65
CA PHE A 194 16.41 -11.09 -6.19
C PHE A 194 16.63 -10.87 -4.69
N LEU A 195 16.53 -9.64 -4.21
CA LEU A 195 16.68 -9.32 -2.80
C LEU A 195 15.63 -10.01 -1.93
N MET A 196 14.40 -10.14 -2.43
CA MET A 196 13.33 -10.85 -1.72
C MET A 196 13.63 -12.35 -1.61
N ILE A 197 14.16 -12.98 -2.65
CA ILE A 197 14.58 -14.40 -2.63
C ILE A 197 15.71 -14.61 -1.62
N VAL A 198 16.75 -13.78 -1.67
CA VAL A 198 17.89 -13.86 -0.74
C VAL A 198 17.44 -13.69 0.72
N ARG A 199 16.56 -12.73 0.98
CA ARG A 199 16.03 -12.49 2.34
C ARG A 199 15.19 -13.66 2.86
N THR A 200 14.38 -14.29 2.00
CA THR A 200 13.59 -15.46 2.40
C THR A 200 14.44 -16.68 2.68
N GLN A 201 15.54 -16.88 1.95
CA GLN A 201 16.49 -17.96 2.23
C GLN A 201 17.23 -17.74 3.57
N LYS A 202 17.52 -16.50 3.94
CA LYS A 202 18.18 -16.15 5.21
C LYS A 202 17.29 -16.37 6.45
N ILE A 203 15.99 -16.22 6.32
CA ILE A 203 15.02 -16.45 7.42
C ILE A 203 14.77 -17.93 7.67
N ARG A 204 15.08 -18.79 6.70
CA ARG A 204 14.87 -20.24 6.81
C ARG A 204 16.07 -21.02 7.34
N LYS A 205 17.24 -20.39 7.46
CA LYS A 205 18.42 -20.94 8.16
C LYS A 205 18.39 -20.52 9.62
#